data_40a32ab111f9cb059b244c1bd42e9e3b
#
_entry.id   40a32ab111f9cb059b244c1bd42e9e3b
#
_cell.length_a   1.000
_cell.length_b   1.000
_cell.length_c   1.000
_cell.angle_alpha   90.00
_cell.angle_beta   90.00
_cell.angle_gamma   90.00
#
_symmetry.space_group_name_H-M   'P 1'
#
loop_
_entity.id
_entity.type
_entity.pdbx_description
1 polymer ?
#
loop_
_entity_poly.entity_id
_entity_poly.type
_entity_poly.pdbx_seq_one_letter_code
_entity_poly.pdbx_strand_id
1 'polypeptide(L)'
;MKFILLFALLTSNAFATVELTMVTNKGTINIALDDVKAPVSTANFLRYVDECFYDGLIFHRVVKGFVIQTGGLFTDLSEKPTHDPIINEAKNGLSNVTGTLGMARTNEWNSATSQFYINTADNVRLDGQYAVFGKVTGGMDVVRAIENAATHNQGAYRDVPTDPIIIQNIKRK
;
A
#
# COMPACT_ATOMS: atom_id res chain seq x y z
N MET A 1 -30.50 -41.96 -31.95
CA MET A 1 -30.41 -40.56 -31.54
C MET A 1 -29.28 -40.46 -30.48
N LYS A 2 -28.09 -39.97 -30.88
CA LYS A 2 -26.95 -39.79 -29.95
C LYS A 2 -26.96 -38.34 -29.47
N PHE A 3 -27.21 -38.14 -28.17
CA PHE A 3 -27.07 -36.84 -27.53
C PHE A 3 -25.58 -36.57 -27.26
N ILE A 4 -25.02 -35.59 -27.94
CA ILE A 4 -23.68 -35.07 -27.64
C ILE A 4 -23.83 -34.04 -26.54
N LEU A 5 -23.39 -34.38 -25.33
CA LEU A 5 -23.30 -33.45 -24.21
C LEU A 5 -22.08 -32.56 -24.43
N LEU A 6 -22.31 -31.31 -24.81
CA LEU A 6 -21.25 -30.28 -24.93
C LEU A 6 -20.91 -29.77 -23.53
N PHE A 7 -19.79 -30.23 -22.96
CA PHE A 7 -19.23 -29.68 -21.72
C PHE A 7 -18.55 -28.36 -22.07
N ALA A 8 -19.19 -27.25 -21.75
CA ALA A 8 -18.54 -25.93 -21.77
C ALA A 8 -17.55 -25.86 -20.60
N LEU A 9 -16.24 -25.96 -20.89
CA LEU A 9 -15.19 -25.59 -19.93
C LEU A 9 -15.30 -24.08 -19.69
N LEU A 10 -15.87 -23.70 -18.57
CA LEU A 10 -15.70 -22.36 -18.02
C LEU A 10 -14.25 -22.25 -17.51
N THR A 11 -13.37 -21.73 -18.36
CA THR A 11 -12.05 -21.27 -17.91
C THR A 11 -12.27 -20.01 -17.07
N SER A 12 -12.28 -20.16 -15.75
CA SER A 12 -12.13 -19.03 -14.86
C SER A 12 -10.73 -18.46 -15.10
N ASN A 13 -10.63 -17.32 -15.78
CA ASN A 13 -9.44 -16.51 -15.75
C ASN A 13 -9.27 -16.02 -14.31
N ALA A 14 -8.55 -16.78 -13.50
CA ALA A 14 -8.01 -16.29 -12.25
C ALA A 14 -6.94 -15.26 -12.63
N PHE A 15 -7.28 -13.98 -12.55
CA PHE A 15 -6.30 -12.91 -12.62
C PHE A 15 -5.27 -13.17 -11.52
N ALA A 16 -4.00 -13.27 -11.90
CA ALA A 16 -2.92 -13.52 -10.97
C ALA A 16 -2.75 -12.26 -10.11
N THR A 17 -3.37 -12.26 -8.93
CA THR A 17 -3.15 -11.22 -7.93
C THR A 17 -1.69 -11.27 -7.52
N VAL A 18 -0.94 -10.17 -7.68
CA VAL A 18 0.46 -10.13 -7.25
C VAL A 18 0.50 -10.08 -5.72
N GLU A 19 0.99 -11.16 -5.11
CA GLU A 19 1.12 -11.24 -3.67
C GLU A 19 2.52 -10.86 -3.21
N LEU A 20 2.58 -10.14 -2.09
CA LEU A 20 3.80 -9.65 -1.47
C LEU A 20 3.80 -9.94 0.03
N THR A 21 5.02 -9.98 0.57
CA THR A 21 5.27 -10.01 2.01
C THR A 21 6.10 -8.79 2.39
N MET A 22 5.57 -7.95 3.28
CA MET A 22 6.28 -6.85 3.92
C MET A 22 6.71 -7.29 5.31
N VAL A 23 8.01 -7.30 5.58
CA VAL A 23 8.58 -7.59 6.89
C VAL A 23 8.94 -6.28 7.57
N THR A 24 8.46 -6.06 8.78
CA THR A 24 8.76 -4.90 9.61
C THR A 24 9.35 -5.33 10.95
N ASN A 25 9.92 -4.40 11.71
CA ASN A 25 10.33 -4.68 13.10
C ASN A 25 9.15 -4.86 14.08
N LYS A 26 7.90 -4.76 13.60
CA LYS A 26 6.67 -5.05 14.37
C LYS A 26 6.01 -6.37 13.94
N GLY A 27 6.49 -7.00 12.87
CA GLY A 27 5.95 -8.25 12.33
C GLY A 27 5.76 -8.20 10.81
N THR A 28 5.08 -9.20 10.29
CA THR A 28 4.90 -9.42 8.85
C THR A 28 3.49 -9.06 8.41
N ILE A 29 3.37 -8.34 7.29
CA ILE A 29 2.12 -7.97 6.64
C ILE A 29 2.12 -8.59 5.24
N ASN A 30 1.08 -9.37 4.92
CA ASN A 30 0.85 -9.92 3.59
C ASN A 30 -0.06 -8.98 2.80
N ILE A 31 0.27 -8.76 1.53
CA ILE A 31 -0.39 -7.79 0.66
C ILE A 31 -0.75 -8.48 -0.66
N ALA A 32 -1.93 -8.18 -1.18
CA ALA A 32 -2.33 -8.50 -2.55
C ALA A 32 -2.56 -7.21 -3.33
N LEU A 33 -1.96 -7.08 -4.50
CA LEU A 33 -2.12 -5.93 -5.38
C LEU A 33 -3.20 -6.18 -6.42
N ASP A 34 -3.89 -5.14 -6.86
CA ASP A 34 -4.90 -5.16 -7.92
C ASP A 34 -4.32 -4.56 -9.20
N ASP A 35 -3.66 -5.38 -10.01
CA ASP A 35 -3.04 -4.98 -11.27
C ASP A 35 -4.05 -4.77 -12.42
N VAL A 36 -5.30 -5.17 -12.20
CA VAL A 36 -6.40 -4.97 -13.16
C VAL A 36 -7.01 -3.57 -13.02
N LYS A 37 -7.36 -3.17 -11.78
CA LYS A 37 -8.00 -1.88 -11.50
C LYS A 37 -7.01 -0.74 -11.27
N ALA A 38 -5.78 -1.06 -10.88
CA ALA A 38 -4.72 -0.09 -10.62
C ALA A 38 -3.38 -0.50 -11.27
N PRO A 39 -3.33 -0.70 -12.60
CA PRO A 39 -2.14 -1.22 -13.28
C PRO A 39 -0.92 -0.31 -13.14
N VAL A 40 -1.10 1.02 -13.21
CA VAL A 40 0.00 1.98 -13.12
C VAL A 40 0.55 2.05 -11.70
N SER A 41 -0.32 2.15 -10.70
CA SER A 41 0.05 2.20 -9.28
C SER A 41 0.73 0.88 -8.86
N THR A 42 0.20 -0.25 -9.30
CA THR A 42 0.77 -1.58 -9.05
C THR A 42 2.16 -1.71 -9.69
N ALA A 43 2.31 -1.36 -10.97
CA ALA A 43 3.60 -1.43 -11.66
C ALA A 43 4.65 -0.52 -11.00
N ASN A 44 4.26 0.70 -10.61
CA ASN A 44 5.11 1.64 -9.89
C ASN A 44 5.57 1.07 -8.54
N PHE A 45 4.64 0.55 -7.74
CA PHE A 45 4.96 -0.05 -6.44
C PHE A 45 5.91 -1.25 -6.59
N LEU A 46 5.65 -2.13 -7.56
CA LEU A 46 6.48 -3.30 -7.84
C LEU A 46 7.89 -2.92 -8.30
N ARG A 47 8.04 -1.85 -9.08
CA ARG A 47 9.35 -1.33 -9.45
C ARG A 47 10.18 -0.97 -8.22
N TYR A 48 9.59 -0.23 -7.28
CA TYR A 48 10.26 0.10 -6.01
C TYR A 48 10.56 -1.14 -5.15
N VAL A 49 9.67 -2.13 -5.14
CA VAL A 49 9.90 -3.42 -4.45
C VAL A 49 11.09 -4.16 -5.06
N ASP A 50 11.14 -4.28 -6.39
CA ASP A 50 12.19 -5.01 -7.10
C ASP A 50 13.56 -4.31 -6.96
N GLU A 51 13.58 -2.98 -6.76
CA GLU A 51 14.77 -2.18 -6.46
C GLU A 51 15.17 -2.19 -4.97
N CYS A 52 14.48 -2.95 -4.10
CA CYS A 52 14.66 -2.92 -2.64
C CYS A 52 14.57 -1.50 -2.04
N PHE A 53 13.79 -0.62 -2.70
CA PHE A 53 13.70 0.79 -2.35
C PHE A 53 13.17 1.01 -0.94
N TYR A 54 12.21 0.18 -0.50
CA TYR A 54 11.54 0.34 0.79
C TYR A 54 12.36 -0.13 1.99
N ASP A 55 13.47 -0.84 1.76
CA ASP A 55 14.30 -1.39 2.83
C ASP A 55 14.92 -0.25 3.66
N GLY A 56 14.73 -0.31 4.97
CA GLY A 56 15.20 0.70 5.92
C GLY A 56 14.31 1.94 6.07
N LEU A 57 13.25 2.08 5.26
CA LEU A 57 12.31 3.19 5.39
C LEU A 57 11.35 2.98 6.57
N ILE A 58 10.85 4.08 7.12
CA ILE A 58 9.97 4.07 8.29
C ILE A 58 8.52 4.36 7.95
N PHE A 59 7.62 3.90 8.81
CA PHE A 59 6.29 4.49 8.91
C PHE A 59 6.42 5.85 9.57
N HIS A 60 6.50 6.90 8.77
CA HIS A 60 6.79 8.26 9.22
C HIS A 60 5.55 9.04 9.67
N ARG A 61 4.35 8.52 9.41
CA ARG A 61 3.09 9.11 9.85
C ARG A 61 2.10 8.04 10.22
N VAL A 62 1.62 8.06 11.46
CA VAL A 62 0.66 7.11 12.01
C VAL A 62 -0.47 7.87 12.68
N VAL A 63 -1.66 7.84 12.07
CA VAL A 63 -2.86 8.51 12.57
C VAL A 63 -3.88 7.46 12.94
N LYS A 64 -4.09 7.26 14.24
CA LYS A 64 -5.03 6.28 14.78
C LYS A 64 -6.46 6.54 14.27
N GLY A 65 -7.13 5.47 13.82
CA GLY A 65 -8.47 5.57 13.24
C GLY A 65 -8.49 6.20 11.85
N PHE A 66 -7.33 6.27 11.18
CA PHE A 66 -7.23 6.82 9.84
C PHE A 66 -6.28 5.98 8.97
N VAL A 67 -4.97 6.25 9.00
CA VAL A 67 -3.97 5.57 8.15
C VAL A 67 -2.64 5.39 8.87
N ILE A 68 -1.85 4.42 8.40
CA ILE A 68 -0.41 4.33 8.64
C ILE A 68 0.31 4.54 7.31
N GLN A 69 1.22 5.53 7.22
CA GLN A 69 1.85 5.98 5.99
C GLN A 69 3.36 5.78 6.02
N THR A 70 3.92 5.34 4.90
CA THR A 70 5.34 4.98 4.74
C THR A 70 5.82 5.20 3.31
N GLY A 71 7.05 4.77 3.01
CA GLY A 71 7.59 4.65 1.65
C GLY A 71 8.36 5.86 1.14
N GLY A 72 8.80 6.78 2.02
CA GLY A 72 9.53 7.97 1.56
C GLY A 72 10.70 8.40 2.43
N LEU A 73 10.72 8.07 3.73
CA LEU A 73 11.67 8.63 4.66
C LEU A 73 12.48 7.59 5.43
N PHE A 74 13.73 7.95 5.72
CA PHE A 74 14.60 7.24 6.65
C PHE A 74 14.31 7.61 8.11
N THR A 75 15.00 6.98 9.04
CA THR A 75 14.83 7.21 10.49
C THR A 75 15.21 8.62 10.94
N ASP A 76 16.06 9.30 10.21
CA ASP A 76 16.44 10.71 10.44
C ASP A 76 15.48 11.72 9.77
N LEU A 77 14.39 11.20 9.17
CA LEU A 77 13.38 11.93 8.40
C LEU A 77 13.91 12.56 7.09
N SER A 78 15.11 12.19 6.64
CA SER A 78 15.55 12.54 5.30
C SER A 78 14.74 11.77 4.25
N GLU A 79 14.45 12.43 3.12
CA GLU A 79 13.71 11.83 2.02
C GLU A 79 14.61 10.97 1.13
N LYS A 80 14.13 9.80 0.74
CA LYS A 80 14.80 8.97 -0.26
C LYS A 80 14.42 9.45 -1.65
N PRO A 81 15.41 9.70 -2.56
CA PRO A 81 15.13 10.12 -3.95
C PRO A 81 14.22 9.12 -4.67
N THR A 82 13.22 9.63 -5.38
CA THR A 82 12.20 8.82 -6.07
C THR A 82 12.33 8.91 -7.58
N HIS A 83 11.64 8.00 -8.29
CA HIS A 83 11.35 8.14 -9.72
C HIS A 83 10.30 9.23 -9.96
N ASP A 84 10.06 9.54 -11.25
CA ASP A 84 9.05 10.48 -11.69
C ASP A 84 7.66 10.09 -11.18
N PRO A 85 6.78 11.08 -10.94
CA PRO A 85 5.42 10.84 -10.51
C PRO A 85 4.59 10.07 -11.54
N ILE A 86 3.58 9.36 -11.05
CA ILE A 86 2.63 8.60 -11.87
C ILE A 86 1.27 9.28 -11.96
N ILE A 87 0.50 8.90 -12.98
CA ILE A 87 -0.91 9.31 -13.10
C ILE A 87 -1.72 8.76 -11.91
N ASN A 88 -2.71 9.52 -11.47
CA ASN A 88 -3.58 9.13 -10.37
C ASN A 88 -4.74 8.26 -10.86
N GLU A 89 -4.77 7.01 -10.44
CA GLU A 89 -5.83 6.04 -10.76
C GLU A 89 -6.99 6.05 -9.75
N ALA A 90 -7.22 7.13 -9.02
CA ALA A 90 -8.23 7.20 -7.96
C ALA A 90 -9.67 6.92 -8.43
N LYS A 91 -9.95 7.02 -9.74
CA LYS A 91 -11.28 6.76 -10.33
C LYS A 91 -11.46 5.30 -10.78
N ASN A 92 -10.71 4.37 -10.20
CA ASN A 92 -10.71 2.94 -10.56
C ASN A 92 -11.84 2.11 -9.92
N GLY A 93 -12.70 2.73 -9.12
CA GLY A 93 -13.83 2.07 -8.46
C GLY A 93 -13.47 1.28 -7.22
N LEU A 94 -12.20 1.34 -6.75
CA LEU A 94 -11.79 0.78 -5.47
C LEU A 94 -12.04 1.80 -4.35
N SER A 95 -12.38 1.30 -3.15
CA SER A 95 -12.69 2.12 -1.99
C SER A 95 -11.60 2.04 -0.92
N ASN A 96 -11.36 3.17 -0.24
CA ASN A 96 -10.43 3.30 0.89
C ASN A 96 -11.06 2.75 2.18
N VAL A 97 -11.33 1.46 2.20
CA VAL A 97 -11.83 0.76 3.40
C VAL A 97 -10.66 0.17 4.19
N THR A 98 -10.93 -0.23 5.43
CA THR A 98 -9.96 -0.84 6.34
C THR A 98 -9.16 -1.95 5.66
N GLY A 99 -7.83 -1.88 5.78
CA GLY A 99 -6.89 -2.85 5.21
C GLY A 99 -6.49 -2.59 3.76
N THR A 100 -7.07 -1.62 3.06
CA THR A 100 -6.65 -1.29 1.69
C THR A 100 -5.40 -0.40 1.68
N LEU A 101 -4.60 -0.54 0.61
CA LEU A 101 -3.43 0.27 0.34
C LEU A 101 -3.77 1.38 -0.66
N GLY A 102 -3.41 2.62 -0.33
CA GLY A 102 -3.60 3.77 -1.21
C GLY A 102 -2.28 4.51 -1.47
N MET A 103 -2.15 5.09 -2.68
CA MET A 103 -1.00 5.94 -3.01
C MET A 103 -1.12 7.30 -2.31
N ALA A 104 -0.08 7.67 -1.54
CA ALA A 104 0.03 9.03 -1.03
C ALA A 104 0.47 9.98 -2.16
N ARG A 105 0.03 11.25 -2.08
CA ARG A 105 0.37 12.30 -3.03
C ARG A 105 0.34 13.69 -2.37
N THR A 106 0.90 14.67 -3.04
CA THR A 106 0.77 16.08 -2.70
C THR A 106 -0.60 16.63 -3.15
N ASN A 107 -0.79 17.94 -3.10
CA ASN A 107 -2.01 18.58 -3.64
C ASN A 107 -2.12 18.45 -5.17
N GLU A 108 -1.00 18.25 -5.87
CA GLU A 108 -0.99 18.00 -7.31
C GLU A 108 -1.59 16.62 -7.61
N TRP A 109 -2.50 16.58 -8.60
CA TRP A 109 -3.29 15.36 -8.90
C TRP A 109 -2.42 14.15 -9.27
N ASN A 110 -1.41 14.35 -10.13
CA ASN A 110 -0.50 13.32 -10.62
C ASN A 110 0.88 13.45 -9.96
N SER A 111 0.95 13.38 -8.62
CA SER A 111 2.19 13.57 -7.87
C SER A 111 2.60 12.38 -7.02
N ALA A 112 1.89 11.26 -7.12
CA ALA A 112 2.25 10.06 -6.40
C ALA A 112 3.57 9.49 -6.93
N THR A 113 4.48 9.10 -6.01
CA THR A 113 5.76 8.47 -6.33
C THR A 113 5.90 7.14 -5.58
N SER A 114 6.64 7.10 -4.48
CA SER A 114 6.90 5.88 -3.68
C SER A 114 6.03 5.74 -2.45
N GLN A 115 5.52 6.86 -1.90
CA GLN A 115 4.80 6.82 -0.63
C GLN A 115 3.41 6.22 -0.78
N PHE A 116 3.04 5.40 0.20
CA PHE A 116 1.73 4.78 0.29
C PHE A 116 1.26 4.71 1.75
N TYR A 117 -0.01 4.42 1.92
CA TYR A 117 -0.60 4.22 3.24
C TYR A 117 -1.45 2.95 3.28
N ILE A 118 -1.66 2.43 4.48
CA ILE A 118 -2.63 1.37 4.76
C ILE A 118 -3.77 2.02 5.56
N ASN A 119 -4.99 1.84 5.10
CA ASN A 119 -6.19 2.32 5.79
C ASN A 119 -6.41 1.49 7.06
N THR A 120 -6.52 2.15 8.21
CA THR A 120 -6.84 1.50 9.50
C THR A 120 -8.30 1.68 9.91
N ALA A 121 -9.05 2.46 9.13
CA ALA A 121 -10.49 2.64 9.22
C ALA A 121 -11.09 2.77 7.82
N ASP A 122 -12.42 2.81 7.72
CA ASP A 122 -13.11 3.08 6.47
C ASP A 122 -13.07 4.57 6.16
N ASN A 123 -12.22 4.93 5.22
CA ASN A 123 -11.91 6.31 4.82
C ASN A 123 -12.55 6.66 3.47
N VAL A 124 -13.82 6.33 3.26
CA VAL A 124 -14.55 6.52 1.99
C VAL A 124 -14.50 7.95 1.45
N ARG A 125 -14.22 8.95 2.30
CA ARG A 125 -13.98 10.35 1.87
C ARG A 125 -12.76 10.52 0.97
N LEU A 126 -11.85 9.53 0.94
CA LEU A 126 -10.66 9.52 0.07
C LEU A 126 -10.95 8.91 -1.29
N ASP A 127 -12.12 8.28 -1.48
CA ASP A 127 -12.49 7.64 -2.74
C ASP A 127 -12.58 8.68 -3.87
N GLY A 128 -12.08 8.28 -5.03
CA GLY A 128 -11.97 9.19 -6.17
C GLY A 128 -10.91 10.29 -6.04
N GLN A 129 -10.16 10.35 -4.92
CA GLN A 129 -9.09 11.32 -4.68
C GLN A 129 -7.71 10.65 -4.58
N TYR A 130 -7.65 9.47 -3.95
CA TYR A 130 -6.44 8.69 -3.71
C TYR A 130 -6.62 7.29 -4.29
N ALA A 131 -5.68 6.87 -5.13
CA ALA A 131 -5.74 5.59 -5.82
C ALA A 131 -5.52 4.43 -4.84
N VAL A 132 -6.54 3.60 -4.63
CA VAL A 132 -6.37 2.30 -3.99
C VAL A 132 -5.80 1.33 -5.02
N PHE A 133 -4.78 0.54 -4.63
CA PHE A 133 -4.08 -0.36 -5.54
C PHE A 133 -3.81 -1.76 -4.96
N GLY A 134 -4.23 -2.01 -3.72
CA GLY A 134 -4.04 -3.30 -3.07
C GLY A 134 -4.73 -3.38 -1.72
N LYS A 135 -4.55 -4.53 -1.07
CA LYS A 135 -5.10 -4.79 0.26
C LYS A 135 -4.22 -5.71 1.09
N VAL A 136 -4.31 -5.59 2.39
CA VAL A 136 -3.74 -6.53 3.36
C VAL A 136 -4.54 -7.82 3.33
N THR A 137 -3.85 -8.96 3.18
CA THR A 137 -4.43 -10.32 3.17
C THR A 137 -4.06 -11.11 4.42
N GLY A 138 -3.08 -10.62 5.20
CA GLY A 138 -2.68 -11.20 6.48
C GLY A 138 -1.82 -10.21 7.27
N GLY A 139 -1.79 -10.35 8.61
CA GLY A 139 -1.01 -9.44 9.46
C GLY A 139 -1.75 -8.13 9.82
N MET A 140 -3.08 -8.11 9.82
CA MET A 140 -3.85 -6.95 10.30
C MET A 140 -3.60 -6.66 11.79
N ASP A 141 -3.22 -7.64 12.58
CA ASP A 141 -2.76 -7.48 13.96
C ASP A 141 -1.47 -6.64 14.02
N VAL A 142 -0.54 -6.84 13.08
CA VAL A 142 0.67 -6.02 12.93
C VAL A 142 0.31 -4.60 12.51
N VAL A 143 -0.62 -4.42 11.56
CA VAL A 143 -1.14 -3.09 11.16
C VAL A 143 -1.74 -2.37 12.38
N ARG A 144 -2.51 -3.08 13.22
CA ARG A 144 -3.09 -2.52 14.44
C ARG A 144 -2.03 -2.20 15.50
N ALA A 145 -0.98 -3.01 15.61
CA ALA A 145 0.14 -2.72 16.50
C ALA A 145 0.88 -1.44 16.08
N ILE A 146 1.07 -1.24 14.77
CA ILE A 146 1.65 -0.01 14.21
C ILE A 146 0.73 1.19 14.48
N GLU A 147 -0.56 1.07 14.18
CA GLU A 147 -1.56 2.11 14.41
C GLU A 147 -1.61 2.62 15.86
N ASN A 148 -1.39 1.72 16.82
CA ASN A 148 -1.42 2.04 18.25
C ASN A 148 -0.07 2.50 18.81
N ALA A 149 0.95 2.70 17.98
CA ALA A 149 2.22 3.24 18.42
C ALA A 149 2.07 4.66 18.96
N ALA A 150 2.84 5.00 20.01
CA ALA A 150 2.93 6.36 20.49
C ALA A 150 3.56 7.24 19.41
N THR A 151 3.00 8.44 19.20
CA THR A 151 3.46 9.38 18.18
C THR A 151 3.77 10.75 18.77
N HIS A 152 4.59 11.52 18.08
CA HIS A 152 4.93 12.90 18.40
C HIS A 152 5.09 13.71 17.11
N ASN A 153 5.22 15.02 17.24
CA ASN A 153 5.56 15.90 16.13
C ASN A 153 7.07 16.14 16.12
N GLN A 154 7.72 16.03 14.95
CA GLN A 154 9.14 16.24 14.79
C GLN A 154 9.43 17.15 13.58
N GLY A 155 9.88 18.36 13.85
CA GLY A 155 10.09 19.38 12.80
C GLY A 155 8.80 19.69 12.05
N ALA A 156 8.80 19.50 10.73
CA ALA A 156 7.64 19.69 9.86
C ALA A 156 6.68 18.48 9.85
N TYR A 157 7.12 17.33 10.38
CA TYR A 157 6.35 16.10 10.34
C TYR A 157 5.44 15.97 11.56
N ARG A 158 4.24 15.44 11.33
CA ARG A 158 3.22 15.20 12.34
C ARG A 158 2.99 13.70 12.49
N ASP A 159 2.58 13.30 13.71
CA ASP A 159 2.18 11.93 14.00
C ASP A 159 3.29 10.90 13.69
N VAL A 160 4.56 11.25 13.95
CA VAL A 160 5.73 10.37 13.76
C VAL A 160 5.80 9.40 14.94
N PRO A 161 5.91 8.08 14.70
CA PRO A 161 6.12 7.11 15.78
C PRO A 161 7.35 7.44 16.63
N THR A 162 7.17 7.45 17.98
CA THR A 162 8.26 7.75 18.93
C THR A 162 9.39 6.73 18.81
N ASP A 163 9.04 5.45 18.70
CA ASP A 163 9.99 4.38 18.38
C ASP A 163 9.89 4.10 16.87
N PRO A 164 10.99 4.19 16.11
CA PRO A 164 10.95 3.97 14.66
C PRO A 164 10.37 2.61 14.28
N ILE A 165 9.38 2.63 13.41
CA ILE A 165 8.80 1.42 12.81
C ILE A 165 9.36 1.28 11.41
N ILE A 166 10.20 0.25 11.21
CA ILE A 166 11.07 0.12 10.05
C ILE A 166 10.59 -1.01 9.17
N ILE A 167 10.50 -0.79 7.86
CA ILE A 167 10.36 -1.83 6.85
C ILE A 167 11.74 -2.48 6.67
N GLN A 168 11.85 -3.76 6.98
CA GLN A 168 13.07 -4.53 6.78
C GLN A 168 13.22 -4.96 5.32
N ASN A 169 12.14 -5.42 4.70
CA ASN A 169 12.05 -5.67 3.27
C ASN A 169 10.60 -5.84 2.81
N ILE A 170 10.38 -5.68 1.49
CA ILE A 170 9.14 -6.10 0.81
C ILE A 170 9.55 -7.01 -0.35
N LYS A 171 8.92 -8.19 -0.46
CA LYS A 171 9.25 -9.19 -1.50
C LYS A 171 7.99 -9.79 -2.11
N ARG A 172 8.07 -10.14 -3.37
CA ARG A 172 7.07 -10.99 -4.04
C ARG A 172 7.08 -12.40 -3.42
N LYS A 173 5.91 -12.99 -3.29
CA LYS A 173 5.76 -14.40 -2.91
C LYS A 173 5.96 -15.31 -4.11
#